data_4af4611fa4fb0e5223d1fc3c21158463
#
_entry.id   4af4611fa4fb0e5223d1fc3c21158463
#
_cell.length_a   1.000
_cell.length_b   1.000
_cell.length_c   1.000
_cell.angle_alpha   90.00
_cell.angle_beta   90.00
_cell.angle_gamma   90.00
#
_symmetry.space_group_name_H-M   'P 1'
#
loop_
_entity.id
_entity.type
_entity.pdbx_description
1 polymer ?
#
loop_
_entity_poly.entity_id
_entity_poly.type
_entity_poly.pdbx_seq_one_letter_code
_entity_poly.pdbx_strand_id
1 'polypeptide(L)'
;MEERKARGRPRKNPEQLARWTPPEGWSRLVAWISPAEKKALKRVAVEAEVSVADLVRALAGGLASGAITHEELIGHVTKGMQVMEKIPTLFERDSDFRVVDRPRVECAWVFDGEGAPTEKLDGTNVRLTVRAGQLVRVEKRRNPSKLQKAQGIKDGWYVDTAESAAEDEWVLAAARNTDVTSWPEGEHSCEALGPRIQGNPLRLDDHRCVPFNLEMPVYQGVPRDYVGLRDFLAELESRFVPGVLAEGIVFHHPDGRRAKIKRKDFPVSA
;
A
#
# COMPACT_ATOMS: atom_id res chain seq x y z
N MET A 1 -54.83 10.60 0.99
CA MET A 1 -53.34 10.65 0.96
C MET A 1 -52.88 10.92 2.40
N GLU A 2 -52.58 9.83 3.12
CA GLU A 2 -52.11 9.93 4.51
C GLU A 2 -50.58 9.94 4.54
N GLU A 3 -50.01 10.98 5.07
CA GLU A 3 -48.56 11.11 5.34
C GLU A 3 -48.13 10.10 6.41
N ARG A 4 -47.29 9.11 6.02
CA ARG A 4 -46.60 8.24 6.97
C ARG A 4 -45.51 9.04 7.68
N LYS A 5 -45.77 9.53 8.88
CA LYS A 5 -44.77 10.05 9.81
C LYS A 5 -43.75 8.96 10.16
N ALA A 6 -42.48 9.19 9.79
CA ALA A 6 -41.38 8.36 10.23
C ALA A 6 -41.28 8.37 11.78
N ARG A 7 -41.48 7.20 12.40
CA ARG A 7 -41.28 7.02 13.85
C ARG A 7 -39.77 7.02 14.12
N GLY A 8 -39.23 8.16 14.54
CA GLY A 8 -37.90 8.24 15.11
C GLY A 8 -37.76 7.33 16.33
N ARG A 9 -36.64 6.61 16.47
CA ARG A 9 -36.33 5.85 17.70
C ARG A 9 -36.41 6.82 18.90
N PRO A 10 -37.05 6.43 20.02
CA PRO A 10 -37.11 7.30 21.22
C PRO A 10 -35.68 7.57 21.69
N ARG A 11 -35.36 8.86 21.88
CA ARG A 11 -34.09 9.26 22.50
C ARG A 11 -34.07 8.72 23.92
N LYS A 12 -33.11 7.86 24.24
CA LYS A 12 -32.90 7.40 25.63
C LYS A 12 -32.62 8.61 26.52
N ASN A 13 -33.31 8.69 27.62
CA ASN A 13 -33.14 9.75 28.63
C ASN A 13 -31.65 9.76 29.08
N PRO A 14 -30.95 10.90 29.04
CA PRO A 14 -29.54 10.99 29.45
C PRO A 14 -29.25 10.48 30.87
N GLU A 15 -30.27 10.55 31.77
CA GLU A 15 -30.13 10.06 33.14
C GLU A 15 -30.15 8.54 33.28
N GLN A 16 -30.56 7.78 32.24
CA GLN A 16 -30.57 6.32 32.24
C GLN A 16 -29.28 5.68 31.70
N LEU A 17 -28.36 6.48 31.20
CA LEU A 17 -27.00 6.04 30.91
C LEU A 17 -26.18 6.19 32.19
N ALA A 18 -26.33 5.25 33.15
CA ALA A 18 -25.31 5.10 34.18
C ALA A 18 -23.95 5.09 33.49
N ARG A 19 -23.17 6.16 33.65
CA ARG A 19 -21.82 6.23 33.10
C ARG A 19 -21.05 5.12 33.77
N TRP A 20 -20.84 4.03 33.00
CA TRP A 20 -19.94 2.96 33.46
C TRP A 20 -18.58 3.60 33.78
N THR A 21 -18.21 3.57 35.04
CA THR A 21 -16.90 4.04 35.48
C THR A 21 -15.97 2.85 35.50
N PRO A 22 -14.87 2.90 34.73
CA PRO A 22 -13.93 1.78 34.73
C PRO A 22 -13.34 1.60 36.13
N PRO A 23 -13.03 0.36 36.53
CA PRO A 23 -12.29 0.08 37.76
C PRO A 23 -10.97 0.85 37.81
N GLU A 24 -10.44 1.07 39.01
CA GLU A 24 -9.14 1.72 39.20
C GLU A 24 -8.03 0.97 38.44
N GLY A 25 -7.16 1.71 37.74
CA GLY A 25 -6.10 1.13 36.92
C GLY A 25 -6.51 0.75 35.48
N TRP A 26 -7.80 0.87 35.12
CA TRP A 26 -8.27 0.60 33.76
C TRP A 26 -8.15 1.81 32.84
N SER A 27 -7.65 1.59 31.64
CA SER A 27 -7.54 2.61 30.58
C SER A 27 -8.44 2.25 29.41
N ARG A 28 -8.92 3.27 28.71
CA ARG A 28 -9.72 3.11 27.49
C ARG A 28 -8.81 2.85 26.30
N LEU A 29 -8.97 1.70 25.63
CA LEU A 29 -8.37 1.44 24.33
C LEU A 29 -9.33 1.94 23.23
N VAL A 30 -8.83 2.75 22.31
CA VAL A 30 -9.57 3.18 21.11
C VAL A 30 -8.78 2.71 19.88
N ALA A 31 -9.42 1.91 19.04
CA ALA A 31 -8.88 1.46 17.78
C ALA A 31 -9.81 1.84 16.63
N TRP A 32 -9.23 2.26 15.52
CA TRP A 32 -9.95 2.45 14.27
C TRP A 32 -9.83 1.17 13.47
N ILE A 33 -10.97 0.51 13.21
CA ILE A 33 -11.07 -0.72 12.45
C ILE A 33 -11.99 -0.50 11.25
N SER A 34 -11.68 -1.15 10.13
CA SER A 34 -12.51 -1.12 8.93
C SER A 34 -13.87 -1.81 9.16
N PRO A 35 -14.90 -1.52 8.33
CA PRO A 35 -16.17 -2.25 8.39
C PRO A 35 -16.01 -3.78 8.23
N ALA A 36 -15.04 -4.23 7.42
CA ALA A 36 -14.74 -5.65 7.22
C ALA A 36 -14.17 -6.30 8.49
N GLU A 37 -13.17 -5.66 9.11
CA GLU A 37 -12.59 -6.09 10.39
C GLU A 37 -13.64 -6.12 11.51
N LYS A 38 -14.49 -5.11 11.56
CA LYS A 38 -15.62 -5.06 12.52
C LYS A 38 -16.59 -6.22 12.31
N LYS A 39 -16.86 -6.59 11.06
CA LYS A 39 -17.72 -7.74 10.72
C LYS A 39 -17.04 -9.05 11.10
N ALA A 40 -15.73 -9.19 10.86
CA ALA A 40 -14.94 -10.36 11.24
C ALA A 40 -14.89 -10.55 12.76
N LEU A 41 -14.57 -9.48 13.52
CA LEU A 41 -14.59 -9.53 14.99
C LEU A 41 -15.96 -9.92 15.54
N LYS A 42 -17.04 -9.37 14.97
CA LYS A 42 -18.40 -9.74 15.38
C LYS A 42 -18.71 -11.22 15.10
N ARG A 43 -18.28 -11.76 13.97
CA ARG A 43 -18.47 -13.17 13.63
C ARG A 43 -17.75 -14.08 14.62
N VAL A 44 -16.46 -13.81 14.89
CA VAL A 44 -15.67 -14.58 15.86
C VAL A 44 -16.27 -14.49 17.26
N ALA A 45 -16.72 -13.31 17.68
CA ALA A 45 -17.36 -13.13 18.97
C ALA A 45 -18.67 -13.93 19.09
N VAL A 46 -19.48 -13.99 18.02
CA VAL A 46 -20.70 -14.81 17.98
C VAL A 46 -20.38 -16.32 18.01
N GLU A 47 -19.39 -16.76 17.21
CA GLU A 47 -18.94 -18.15 17.18
C GLU A 47 -18.36 -18.61 18.54
N ALA A 48 -17.71 -17.70 19.28
CA ALA A 48 -17.17 -17.95 20.61
C ALA A 48 -18.17 -17.67 21.76
N GLU A 49 -19.40 -17.27 21.46
CA GLU A 49 -20.45 -16.89 22.42
C GLU A 49 -20.01 -15.81 23.45
N VAL A 50 -19.16 -14.87 23.00
CA VAL A 50 -18.66 -13.76 23.83
C VAL A 50 -18.95 -12.41 23.21
N SER A 51 -18.80 -11.32 23.96
CA SER A 51 -18.85 -9.99 23.38
C SER A 51 -17.53 -9.66 22.65
N VAL A 52 -17.58 -8.76 21.67
CA VAL A 52 -16.36 -8.24 21.00
C VAL A 52 -15.39 -7.63 22.04
N ALA A 53 -15.92 -6.99 23.08
CA ALA A 53 -15.09 -6.42 24.16
C ALA A 53 -14.37 -7.50 24.96
N ASP A 54 -15.01 -8.64 25.20
CA ASP A 54 -14.39 -9.77 25.92
C ASP A 54 -13.36 -10.48 25.04
N LEU A 55 -13.62 -10.60 23.74
CA LEU A 55 -12.64 -11.10 22.78
C LEU A 55 -11.36 -10.25 22.78
N VAL A 56 -11.51 -8.91 22.74
CA VAL A 56 -10.36 -8.00 22.79
C VAL A 56 -9.63 -8.08 24.13
N ARG A 57 -10.36 -8.23 25.26
CA ARG A 57 -9.74 -8.42 26.58
C ARG A 57 -8.99 -9.74 26.68
N ALA A 58 -9.55 -10.82 26.12
CA ALA A 58 -8.89 -12.13 26.11
C ALA A 58 -7.57 -12.09 25.34
N LEU A 59 -7.54 -11.42 24.18
CA LEU A 59 -6.31 -11.18 23.41
C LEU A 59 -5.28 -10.37 24.22
N ALA A 60 -5.70 -9.27 24.85
CA ALA A 60 -4.81 -8.46 25.68
C ALA A 60 -4.30 -9.23 26.92
N GLY A 61 -5.15 -10.02 27.54
CA GLY A 61 -4.80 -10.90 28.67
C GLY A 61 -3.82 -12.00 28.27
N GLY A 62 -4.02 -12.61 27.11
CA GLY A 62 -3.11 -13.63 26.55
C GLY A 62 -1.70 -13.07 26.29
N LEU A 63 -1.61 -11.84 25.77
CA LEU A 63 -0.34 -11.14 25.61
C LEU A 63 0.33 -10.82 26.95
N ALA A 64 -0.44 -10.29 27.91
CA ALA A 64 0.08 -9.92 29.23
C ALA A 64 0.58 -11.12 30.05
N SER A 65 -0.05 -12.27 29.89
CA SER A 65 0.33 -13.53 30.56
C SER A 65 1.40 -14.34 29.85
N GLY A 66 1.78 -13.95 28.61
CA GLY A 66 2.66 -14.72 27.75
C GLY A 66 2.02 -15.97 27.12
N ALA A 67 0.71 -16.17 27.31
CA ALA A 67 -0.05 -17.25 26.66
C ALA A 67 -0.19 -17.02 25.14
N ILE A 68 -0.06 -15.79 24.70
CA ILE A 68 0.10 -15.38 23.29
C ILE A 68 1.41 -14.61 23.24
N THR A 69 2.36 -15.07 22.45
CA THR A 69 3.62 -14.33 22.27
C THR A 69 3.44 -13.17 21.32
N HIS A 70 4.27 -12.15 21.49
CA HIS A 70 4.34 -11.02 20.60
C HIS A 70 4.65 -11.46 19.14
N GLU A 71 5.48 -12.49 18.98
CA GLU A 71 5.83 -13.07 17.70
C GLU A 71 4.66 -13.80 17.04
N GLU A 72 3.87 -14.56 17.79
CA GLU A 72 2.65 -15.21 17.29
C GLU A 72 1.61 -14.17 16.85
N LEU A 73 1.39 -13.12 17.65
CA LEU A 73 0.46 -12.07 17.30
C LEU A 73 0.94 -11.29 16.06
N ILE A 74 2.21 -10.90 16.01
CA ILE A 74 2.80 -10.25 14.84
C ILE A 74 2.83 -11.21 13.66
N GLY A 75 3.15 -12.48 13.85
CA GLY A 75 3.12 -13.48 12.80
C GLY A 75 1.73 -13.67 12.20
N HIS A 76 0.66 -13.63 12.99
CA HIS A 76 -0.72 -13.67 12.50
C HIS A 76 -1.13 -12.34 11.82
N VAL A 77 -0.75 -11.22 12.38
CA VAL A 77 -1.00 -9.88 11.80
C VAL A 77 -0.22 -9.72 10.49
N THR A 78 1.05 -10.15 10.45
CA THR A 78 1.90 -10.03 9.23
C THR A 78 1.59 -11.09 8.18
N LYS A 79 1.08 -12.28 8.57
CA LYS A 79 0.64 -13.31 7.61
C LYS A 79 -0.63 -12.88 6.85
N GLY A 80 -1.44 -11.98 7.43
CA GLY A 80 -2.56 -11.32 6.76
C GLY A 80 -2.18 -9.98 6.10
N MET A 81 -1.05 -9.39 6.48
CA MET A 81 -0.49 -8.18 5.91
C MET A 81 0.70 -8.58 5.04
N GLN A 82 0.50 -8.70 3.74
CA GLN A 82 1.64 -8.79 2.84
C GLN A 82 2.46 -7.50 2.98
N VAL A 83 3.56 -7.58 3.74
CA VAL A 83 4.50 -6.49 3.92
C VAL A 83 5.15 -6.21 2.57
N MET A 84 5.01 -4.98 2.08
CA MET A 84 5.74 -4.55 0.90
C MET A 84 7.06 -3.93 1.32
N GLU A 85 8.11 -4.67 1.13
CA GLU A 85 9.47 -4.14 1.31
C GLU A 85 9.68 -2.90 0.46
N LYS A 86 10.37 -1.94 1.04
CA LYS A 86 10.75 -0.73 0.33
C LYS A 86 11.86 -1.06 -0.67
N ILE A 87 11.58 -0.91 -1.97
CA ILE A 87 12.57 -1.12 -3.02
C ILE A 87 13.77 -0.19 -2.79
N PRO A 88 15.01 -0.72 -2.62
CA PRO A 88 16.20 0.08 -2.42
C PRO A 88 16.50 0.96 -3.65
N THR A 89 17.14 2.10 -3.41
CA THR A 89 17.72 2.92 -4.47
C THR A 89 19.10 2.36 -4.81
N LEU A 90 19.52 2.38 -6.07
CA LEU A 90 20.78 1.78 -6.53
C LEU A 90 22.01 2.31 -5.82
N PHE A 91 22.02 3.61 -5.49
CA PHE A 91 23.15 4.28 -4.91
C PHE A 91 22.84 4.80 -3.50
N GLU A 92 23.90 5.07 -2.74
CA GLU A 92 23.81 5.79 -1.48
C GLU A 92 23.34 7.23 -1.72
N ARG A 93 22.90 7.89 -0.65
CA ARG A 93 22.45 9.28 -0.68
C ARG A 93 23.29 10.16 0.23
N ASP A 94 23.52 11.39 -0.21
CA ASP A 94 24.09 12.45 0.61
C ASP A 94 23.07 13.04 1.61
N SER A 95 23.48 14.11 2.31
CA SER A 95 22.64 14.85 3.25
C SER A 95 21.43 15.51 2.61
N ASP A 96 21.49 15.83 1.31
CA ASP A 96 20.42 16.46 0.53
C ASP A 96 19.51 15.45 -0.15
N PHE A 97 19.64 14.18 0.25
CA PHE A 97 18.90 13.05 -0.32
C PHE A 97 19.15 12.81 -1.80
N ARG A 98 20.25 13.33 -2.37
CA ARG A 98 20.69 13.04 -3.74
C ARG A 98 21.59 11.81 -3.75
N VAL A 99 21.53 11.07 -4.84
CA VAL A 99 22.42 9.92 -4.99
C VAL A 99 23.85 10.37 -5.29
N VAL A 100 24.80 9.65 -4.71
CA VAL A 100 26.24 9.80 -4.96
C VAL A 100 26.75 8.57 -5.68
N ASP A 101 27.87 8.70 -6.41
CA ASP A 101 28.49 7.57 -7.13
C ASP A 101 29.10 6.55 -6.15
N ARG A 102 28.21 5.89 -5.41
CA ARG A 102 28.51 4.84 -4.46
C ARG A 102 27.39 3.80 -4.50
N PRO A 103 27.59 2.68 -5.23
CA PRO A 103 26.62 1.61 -5.30
C PRO A 103 26.28 1.02 -3.93
N ARG A 104 25.01 0.72 -3.70
CA ARG A 104 24.59 0.01 -2.49
C ARG A 104 24.87 -1.49 -2.66
N VAL A 105 25.39 -2.11 -1.62
CA VAL A 105 25.79 -3.53 -1.62
C VAL A 105 24.62 -4.44 -1.99
N GLU A 106 23.42 -4.16 -1.48
CA GLU A 106 22.21 -4.93 -1.79
C GLU A 106 21.75 -4.80 -3.25
N CYS A 107 22.31 -3.87 -4.00
CA CYS A 107 22.00 -3.64 -5.43
C CYS A 107 23.15 -4.07 -6.36
N ALA A 108 24.21 -4.75 -5.87
CA ALA A 108 25.38 -5.14 -6.64
C ALA A 108 25.02 -5.91 -7.93
N TRP A 109 24.03 -6.80 -7.84
CA TRP A 109 23.52 -7.58 -8.97
C TRP A 109 23.09 -6.73 -10.17
N VAL A 110 22.61 -5.50 -9.95
CA VAL A 110 22.27 -4.60 -11.05
C VAL A 110 23.51 -4.19 -11.82
N PHE A 111 24.61 -3.91 -11.13
CA PHE A 111 25.88 -3.49 -11.73
C PHE A 111 26.61 -4.66 -12.40
N ASP A 112 26.31 -5.89 -11.96
CA ASP A 112 26.77 -7.14 -12.60
C ASP A 112 25.98 -7.48 -13.88
N GLY A 113 25.04 -6.62 -14.30
CA GLY A 113 24.26 -6.78 -15.53
C GLY A 113 22.95 -7.53 -15.36
N GLU A 114 22.59 -7.94 -14.13
CA GLU A 114 21.38 -8.71 -13.86
C GLU A 114 20.11 -7.84 -13.78
N GLY A 115 18.97 -8.50 -13.90
CA GLY A 115 17.65 -7.90 -13.78
C GLY A 115 17.16 -7.13 -15.01
N ALA A 116 15.85 -7.20 -15.24
CA ALA A 116 15.15 -6.53 -16.32
C ALA A 116 14.72 -5.11 -15.91
N PRO A 117 15.13 -4.05 -16.61
CA PRO A 117 14.73 -2.68 -16.29
C PRO A 117 13.36 -2.35 -16.90
N THR A 118 12.40 -1.99 -16.08
CA THR A 118 11.08 -1.50 -16.48
C THR A 118 10.87 -0.05 -16.05
N GLU A 119 9.86 0.59 -16.60
CA GLU A 119 9.52 1.94 -16.19
C GLU A 119 9.08 1.97 -14.73
N LYS A 120 9.60 2.92 -13.99
CA LYS A 120 9.06 3.28 -12.68
C LYS A 120 7.91 4.26 -12.85
N LEU A 121 6.71 3.76 -12.69
CA LEU A 121 5.52 4.58 -12.72
C LEU A 121 5.38 5.43 -11.44
N ASP A 122 4.89 6.66 -11.59
CA ASP A 122 4.64 7.60 -10.48
C ASP A 122 3.14 7.75 -10.26
N GLY A 123 2.59 6.92 -9.43
CA GLY A 123 1.18 6.86 -9.10
C GLY A 123 0.95 6.48 -7.64
N THR A 124 -0.10 5.76 -7.41
CA THR A 124 -0.44 5.20 -6.11
C THR A 124 -0.38 3.68 -6.17
N ASN A 125 0.47 3.08 -5.35
CA ASN A 125 0.57 1.63 -5.30
C ASN A 125 -0.69 1.01 -4.70
N VAL A 126 -1.28 0.07 -5.45
CA VAL A 126 -2.51 -0.64 -5.12
C VAL A 126 -2.33 -2.13 -5.34
N ARG A 127 -3.24 -2.91 -4.78
CA ARG A 127 -3.34 -4.35 -5.03
C ARG A 127 -4.77 -4.67 -5.46
N LEU A 128 -4.89 -5.29 -6.61
CA LEU A 128 -6.15 -5.75 -7.18
C LEU A 128 -6.24 -7.27 -7.02
N THR A 129 -7.36 -7.76 -6.50
CA THR A 129 -7.63 -9.22 -6.45
C THR A 129 -8.63 -9.57 -7.54
N VAL A 130 -8.25 -10.50 -8.41
CA VAL A 130 -9.06 -11.00 -9.53
C VAL A 130 -9.52 -12.42 -9.24
N ARG A 131 -10.81 -12.69 -9.49
CA ARG A 131 -11.43 -14.02 -9.43
C ARG A 131 -12.41 -14.17 -10.59
N ALA A 132 -12.29 -15.25 -11.33
CA ALA A 132 -13.13 -15.53 -12.51
C ALA A 132 -13.21 -14.33 -13.50
N GLY A 133 -12.08 -13.67 -13.76
CA GLY A 133 -12.00 -12.49 -14.62
C GLY A 133 -12.70 -11.24 -14.07
N GLN A 134 -13.04 -11.22 -12.79
CA GLN A 134 -13.69 -10.08 -12.13
C GLN A 134 -12.82 -9.51 -11.02
N LEU A 135 -12.86 -8.19 -10.86
CA LEU A 135 -12.25 -7.48 -9.76
C LEU A 135 -13.09 -7.65 -8.49
N VAL A 136 -12.54 -8.34 -7.48
CA VAL A 136 -13.27 -8.64 -6.23
C VAL A 136 -12.77 -7.86 -5.02
N ARG A 137 -11.55 -7.29 -5.09
CA ARG A 137 -10.98 -6.50 -3.99
C ARG A 137 -10.00 -5.47 -4.53
N VAL A 138 -10.02 -4.28 -3.92
CA VAL A 138 -9.08 -3.19 -4.18
C VAL A 138 -8.49 -2.75 -2.86
N GLU A 139 -7.17 -2.73 -2.80
CA GLU A 139 -6.41 -2.28 -1.63
C GLU A 139 -5.41 -1.21 -2.05
N LYS A 140 -5.14 -0.26 -1.17
CA LYS A 140 -4.08 0.74 -1.36
C LYS A 140 -2.92 0.50 -0.40
N ARG A 141 -1.71 0.82 -0.83
CA ARG A 141 -0.53 0.77 0.03
C ARG A 141 -0.58 1.92 1.04
N ARG A 142 -0.44 1.58 2.31
CA ARG A 142 -0.26 2.53 3.39
C ARG A 142 1.20 2.52 3.86
N ASN A 143 1.78 3.70 4.00
CA ASN A 143 3.11 3.84 4.58
C ASN A 143 3.02 4.07 6.09
N PRO A 144 4.00 3.61 6.88
CA PRO A 144 4.03 3.87 8.31
C PRO A 144 4.04 5.38 8.61
N SER A 145 3.27 5.78 9.61
CA SER A 145 3.30 7.14 10.16
C SER A 145 4.66 7.44 10.83
N LYS A 146 4.91 8.71 11.14
CA LYS A 146 6.15 9.11 11.87
C LYS A 146 6.29 8.35 13.20
N LEU A 147 5.19 8.16 13.94
CA LEU A 147 5.18 7.42 15.20
C LEU A 147 5.51 5.94 14.99
N GLN A 148 4.90 5.30 14.00
CA GLN A 148 5.16 3.91 13.66
C GLN A 148 6.61 3.69 13.21
N LYS A 149 7.19 4.64 12.45
CA LYS A 149 8.61 4.60 12.08
C LYS A 149 9.52 4.70 13.29
N ALA A 150 9.19 5.56 14.27
CA ALA A 150 9.92 5.65 15.53
C ALA A 150 9.84 4.37 16.37
N GLN A 151 8.78 3.57 16.20
CA GLN A 151 8.60 2.25 16.80
C GLN A 151 9.26 1.11 15.99
N GLY A 152 10.03 1.43 14.93
CA GLY A 152 10.77 0.47 14.13
C GLY A 152 10.01 -0.10 12.94
N ILE A 153 8.75 0.28 12.69
CA ILE A 153 7.99 -0.14 11.51
C ILE A 153 8.53 0.62 10.28
N LYS A 154 9.15 -0.09 9.36
CA LYS A 154 9.81 0.51 8.18
C LYS A 154 9.02 0.32 6.90
N ASP A 155 8.30 -0.78 6.78
CA ASP A 155 7.64 -1.20 5.56
C ASP A 155 6.17 -0.81 5.52
N GLY A 156 5.65 -0.62 4.31
CA GLY A 156 4.25 -0.37 4.10
C GLY A 156 3.44 -1.67 4.02
N TRP A 157 2.14 -1.54 4.13
CA TRP A 157 1.19 -2.65 4.01
C TRP A 157 -0.02 -2.23 3.18
N TYR A 158 -0.79 -3.21 2.73
CA TYR A 158 -2.04 -2.97 2.03
C TYR A 158 -3.21 -2.83 3.00
N VAL A 159 -4.12 -1.91 2.71
CA VAL A 159 -5.39 -1.71 3.41
C VAL A 159 -6.53 -1.65 2.40
N ASP A 160 -7.68 -2.20 2.76
CA ASP A 160 -8.87 -2.11 1.90
C ASP A 160 -9.23 -0.65 1.62
N THR A 161 -9.60 -0.39 0.37
CA THR A 161 -10.23 0.87 -0.02
C THR A 161 -11.72 0.87 0.38
N ALA A 162 -12.28 2.04 0.59
CA ALA A 162 -13.68 2.21 0.95
C ALA A 162 -14.35 3.26 0.06
N GLU A 163 -15.48 2.93 -0.54
CA GLU A 163 -16.24 3.87 -1.38
C GLU A 163 -16.72 5.13 -0.63
N SER A 164 -16.83 5.03 0.68
CA SER A 164 -17.19 6.17 1.54
C SER A 164 -16.01 7.08 1.91
N ALA A 165 -14.79 6.71 1.52
CA ALA A 165 -13.57 7.48 1.80
C ALA A 165 -13.19 8.31 0.58
N ALA A 166 -13.25 9.63 0.69
CA ALA A 166 -12.93 10.55 -0.41
C ALA A 166 -11.49 10.36 -0.95
N GLU A 167 -10.56 9.97 -0.08
CA GLU A 167 -9.17 9.69 -0.47
C GLU A 167 -9.01 8.41 -1.33
N ASP A 168 -10.04 7.57 -1.41
CA ASP A 168 -10.02 6.33 -2.20
C ASP A 168 -10.74 6.48 -3.55
N GLU A 169 -11.45 7.59 -3.78
CA GLU A 169 -12.26 7.84 -4.97
C GLU A 169 -11.49 7.55 -6.27
N TRP A 170 -10.31 8.12 -6.41
CA TRP A 170 -9.54 8.03 -7.66
C TRP A 170 -8.82 6.69 -7.83
N VAL A 171 -8.44 6.06 -6.73
CA VAL A 171 -7.91 4.68 -6.74
C VAL A 171 -9.00 3.70 -7.19
N LEU A 172 -10.21 3.85 -6.66
CA LEU A 172 -11.36 3.03 -7.06
C LEU A 172 -11.77 3.30 -8.50
N ALA A 173 -11.71 4.56 -8.96
CA ALA A 173 -11.94 4.90 -10.36
C ALA A 173 -10.91 4.22 -11.27
N ALA A 174 -9.62 4.26 -10.92
CA ALA A 174 -8.57 3.57 -11.68
C ALA A 174 -8.80 2.05 -11.73
N ALA A 175 -9.18 1.45 -10.62
CA ALA A 175 -9.46 0.02 -10.56
C ALA A 175 -10.67 -0.39 -11.42
N ARG A 176 -11.76 0.39 -11.40
CA ARG A 176 -12.96 0.13 -12.22
C ARG A 176 -12.72 0.29 -13.72
N ASN A 177 -11.86 1.22 -14.11
CA ASN A 177 -11.53 1.47 -15.53
C ASN A 177 -10.50 0.48 -16.08
N THR A 178 -9.96 -0.40 -15.24
CA THR A 178 -8.97 -1.39 -15.65
C THR A 178 -9.67 -2.68 -16.07
N ASP A 179 -9.45 -3.11 -17.32
CA ASP A 179 -9.92 -4.41 -17.79
C ASP A 179 -9.04 -5.52 -17.18
N VAL A 180 -9.64 -6.30 -16.30
CA VAL A 180 -8.99 -7.43 -15.61
C VAL A 180 -9.46 -8.79 -16.13
N THR A 181 -10.28 -8.83 -17.17
CA THR A 181 -10.94 -10.07 -17.66
C THR A 181 -9.95 -11.12 -18.13
N SER A 182 -8.79 -10.69 -18.67
CA SER A 182 -7.71 -11.57 -19.11
C SER A 182 -6.62 -11.83 -18.07
N TRP A 183 -6.73 -11.20 -16.88
CA TRP A 183 -5.71 -11.38 -15.87
C TRP A 183 -5.82 -12.74 -15.19
N PRO A 184 -4.67 -13.36 -14.82
CA PRO A 184 -4.69 -14.56 -14.01
C PRO A 184 -5.44 -14.35 -12.70
N GLU A 185 -6.02 -15.43 -12.16
CA GLU A 185 -6.58 -15.37 -10.81
C GLU A 185 -5.50 -15.09 -9.76
N GLY A 186 -5.83 -14.25 -8.80
CA GLY A 186 -4.90 -13.93 -7.74
C GLY A 186 -4.83 -12.44 -7.39
N GLU A 187 -3.77 -12.10 -6.69
CA GLU A 187 -3.47 -10.73 -6.26
C GLU A 187 -2.41 -10.11 -7.19
N HIS A 188 -2.71 -8.93 -7.69
CA HIS A 188 -1.85 -8.19 -8.61
C HIS A 188 -1.48 -6.85 -8.00
N SER A 189 -0.18 -6.66 -7.73
CA SER A 189 0.36 -5.35 -7.37
C SER A 189 0.41 -4.46 -8.60
N CYS A 190 -0.18 -3.27 -8.50
CA CYS A 190 -0.32 -2.32 -9.59
C CYS A 190 0.09 -0.91 -9.16
N GLU A 191 0.33 -0.05 -10.14
CA GLU A 191 0.32 1.40 -9.93
C GLU A 191 -0.98 1.97 -10.48
N ALA A 192 -1.78 2.62 -9.62
CA ALA A 192 -2.93 3.41 -10.04
C ALA A 192 -2.44 4.77 -10.54
N LEU A 193 -2.89 5.15 -11.74
CA LEU A 193 -2.49 6.34 -12.49
C LEU A 193 -3.72 7.12 -12.93
N GLY A 194 -3.56 8.41 -13.23
CA GLY A 194 -4.62 9.20 -13.84
C GLY A 194 -4.67 10.66 -13.38
N PRO A 195 -5.65 11.44 -13.88
CA PRO A 195 -5.71 12.90 -13.75
C PRO A 195 -5.65 13.43 -12.31
N ARG A 196 -6.15 12.66 -11.33
CA ARG A 196 -6.22 13.04 -9.92
C ARG A 196 -5.25 12.27 -9.02
N ILE A 197 -4.34 11.49 -9.61
CA ILE A 197 -3.37 10.68 -8.88
C ILE A 197 -1.98 11.27 -9.05
N GLN A 198 -1.31 11.62 -7.93
CA GLN A 198 0.08 12.14 -7.87
C GLN A 198 0.36 13.30 -8.84
N GLY A 199 -0.64 14.16 -9.12
CA GLY A 199 -0.49 15.27 -10.05
C GLY A 199 -0.43 14.88 -11.52
N ASN A 200 -0.77 13.64 -11.86
CA ASN A 200 -0.83 13.13 -13.23
C ASN A 200 0.47 13.32 -14.03
N PRO A 201 1.60 12.77 -13.56
CA PRO A 201 2.89 13.00 -14.20
C PRO A 201 2.96 12.48 -15.65
N LEU A 202 2.16 11.45 -15.97
CA LEU A 202 2.05 10.89 -17.31
C LEU A 202 1.02 11.59 -18.21
N ARG A 203 0.33 12.63 -17.72
CA ARG A 203 -0.68 13.41 -18.47
C ARG A 203 -1.77 12.52 -19.09
N LEU A 204 -2.23 11.50 -18.34
CA LEU A 204 -3.29 10.61 -18.78
C LEU A 204 -4.64 11.34 -18.74
N ASP A 205 -5.51 11.01 -19.68
CA ASP A 205 -6.89 11.52 -19.71
C ASP A 205 -7.81 10.71 -18.80
N ASP A 206 -7.49 9.43 -18.57
CA ASP A 206 -8.27 8.49 -17.77
C ASP A 206 -7.47 7.89 -16.62
N HIS A 207 -8.21 7.48 -15.58
CA HIS A 207 -7.64 6.69 -14.48
C HIS A 207 -7.54 5.22 -14.88
N ARG A 208 -6.40 4.56 -14.56
CA ARG A 208 -6.18 3.12 -14.79
C ARG A 208 -5.14 2.55 -13.86
N CYS A 209 -5.14 1.23 -13.69
CA CYS A 209 -4.10 0.50 -12.97
C CYS A 209 -3.18 -0.23 -13.95
N VAL A 210 -1.88 -0.17 -13.71
CA VAL A 210 -0.86 -0.90 -14.47
C VAL A 210 -0.25 -1.96 -13.56
N PRO A 211 -0.38 -3.26 -13.88
CA PRO A 211 0.11 -4.35 -13.05
C PRO A 211 1.62 -4.54 -13.22
N PHE A 212 2.35 -4.76 -12.10
CA PHE A 212 3.79 -4.98 -12.14
C PHE A 212 4.21 -6.42 -12.42
N ASN A 213 3.32 -7.36 -12.15
CA ASN A 213 3.55 -8.80 -12.28
C ASN A 213 3.06 -9.39 -13.59
N LEU A 214 2.52 -8.57 -14.48
CA LEU A 214 2.21 -8.91 -15.85
C LEU A 214 3.27 -8.28 -16.76
N GLU A 215 3.19 -8.51 -18.06
CA GLU A 215 4.18 -8.05 -19.03
C GLU A 215 4.36 -6.53 -19.02
N MET A 216 5.40 -6.08 -18.32
CA MET A 216 5.84 -4.69 -18.37
C MET A 216 6.86 -4.51 -19.49
N PRO A 217 6.76 -3.42 -20.28
CA PRO A 217 7.77 -3.10 -21.29
C PRO A 217 9.15 -2.94 -20.68
N VAL A 218 10.13 -3.69 -21.19
CA VAL A 218 11.53 -3.64 -20.73
C VAL A 218 12.30 -2.65 -21.59
N TYR A 219 13.06 -1.77 -20.94
CA TYR A 219 13.99 -0.87 -21.62
C TYR A 219 15.24 -1.64 -22.08
N GLN A 220 15.71 -1.32 -23.27
CA GLN A 220 16.95 -1.90 -23.83
C GLN A 220 18.11 -0.92 -23.68
N GLY A 221 19.34 -1.45 -23.58
CA GLY A 221 20.55 -0.64 -23.55
C GLY A 221 20.69 0.28 -22.32
N VAL A 222 20.03 -0.04 -21.21
CA VAL A 222 20.12 0.75 -19.98
C VAL A 222 21.53 0.66 -19.40
N PRO A 223 22.23 1.79 -19.20
CA PRO A 223 23.53 1.80 -18.53
C PRO A 223 23.47 1.25 -17.11
N ARG A 224 24.60 0.76 -16.61
CA ARG A 224 24.71 0.17 -15.27
C ARG A 224 25.71 0.92 -14.37
N ASP A 225 26.10 2.12 -14.75
CA ASP A 225 27.00 2.99 -13.99
C ASP A 225 26.30 4.32 -13.67
N TYR A 226 26.88 5.08 -12.75
CA TYR A 226 26.29 6.31 -12.24
C TYR A 226 26.09 7.37 -13.33
N VAL A 227 27.10 7.64 -14.14
CA VAL A 227 27.06 8.69 -15.15
C VAL A 227 26.11 8.29 -16.29
N GLY A 228 26.23 7.07 -16.76
CA GLY A 228 25.34 6.54 -17.80
C GLY A 228 23.89 6.55 -17.38
N LEU A 229 23.57 6.13 -16.14
CA LEU A 229 22.20 6.15 -15.63
C LEU A 229 21.67 7.58 -15.47
N ARG A 230 22.48 8.52 -15.01
CA ARG A 230 22.09 9.93 -14.92
C ARG A 230 21.69 10.47 -16.27
N ASP A 231 22.55 10.30 -17.26
CA ASP A 231 22.37 10.87 -18.61
C ASP A 231 21.21 10.16 -19.34
N PHE A 232 21.12 8.84 -19.22
CA PHE A 232 20.02 8.06 -19.77
C PHE A 232 18.65 8.49 -19.20
N LEU A 233 18.57 8.65 -17.88
CA LEU A 233 17.30 9.03 -17.23
C LEU A 233 16.89 10.47 -17.49
N ALA A 234 17.81 11.37 -17.84
CA ALA A 234 17.51 12.74 -18.17
C ALA A 234 16.56 12.84 -19.37
N GLU A 235 16.71 11.94 -20.33
CA GLU A 235 15.98 11.93 -21.61
C GLU A 235 15.04 10.71 -21.75
N LEU A 236 14.93 9.87 -20.73
CA LEU A 236 14.13 8.66 -20.80
C LEU A 236 12.66 8.98 -20.95
N GLU A 237 12.07 8.64 -22.09
CA GLU A 237 10.64 8.73 -22.32
C GLU A 237 9.89 7.54 -21.74
N SER A 238 8.64 7.80 -21.32
CA SER A 238 7.71 6.78 -20.87
C SER A 238 7.36 5.81 -21.99
N ARG A 239 7.27 4.53 -21.66
CA ARG A 239 6.76 3.49 -22.56
C ARG A 239 5.22 3.48 -22.63
N PHE A 240 4.58 4.21 -21.74
CA PHE A 240 3.11 4.30 -21.68
C PHE A 240 2.55 5.52 -22.38
N VAL A 241 3.32 6.61 -22.45
CA VAL A 241 2.88 7.87 -23.08
C VAL A 241 4.05 8.49 -23.84
N PRO A 242 4.04 8.49 -25.17
CA PRO A 242 5.08 9.13 -25.98
C PRO A 242 5.24 10.63 -25.67
N GLY A 243 6.47 11.12 -25.69
CA GLY A 243 6.80 12.52 -25.42
C GLY A 243 6.68 12.96 -23.96
N VAL A 244 6.42 12.02 -23.04
CA VAL A 244 6.43 12.28 -21.60
C VAL A 244 7.62 11.58 -20.97
N LEU A 245 8.38 12.29 -20.13
CA LEU A 245 9.54 11.72 -19.48
C LEU A 245 9.13 10.75 -18.35
N ALA A 246 9.77 9.59 -18.30
CA ALA A 246 9.60 8.61 -17.24
C ALA A 246 10.12 9.15 -15.88
N GLU A 247 9.55 8.68 -14.77
CA GLU A 247 10.06 9.00 -13.43
C GLU A 247 11.43 8.38 -13.18
N GLY A 248 11.64 7.17 -13.70
CA GLY A 248 12.85 6.38 -13.50
C GLY A 248 12.68 4.94 -13.94
N ILE A 249 13.53 4.09 -13.39
CA ILE A 249 13.59 2.65 -13.69
C ILE A 249 13.46 1.84 -12.40
N VAL A 250 12.81 0.69 -12.52
CA VAL A 250 12.87 -0.43 -11.56
C VAL A 250 13.53 -1.62 -12.26
N PHE A 251 14.58 -2.13 -11.67
CA PHE A 251 15.20 -3.38 -12.08
C PHE A 251 14.53 -4.54 -11.33
N HIS A 252 14.14 -5.58 -12.04
CA HIS A 252 13.50 -6.79 -11.52
C HIS A 252 14.40 -7.99 -11.73
N HIS A 253 14.86 -8.58 -10.66
CA HIS A 253 15.65 -9.83 -10.72
C HIS A 253 14.72 -11.04 -10.74
N PRO A 254 15.08 -12.15 -11.41
CA PRO A 254 14.25 -13.37 -11.46
C PRO A 254 13.93 -13.98 -10.09
N ASP A 255 14.78 -13.77 -9.08
CA ASP A 255 14.56 -14.26 -7.71
C ASP A 255 13.61 -13.37 -6.88
N GLY A 256 13.06 -12.29 -7.48
CA GLY A 256 12.13 -11.38 -6.84
C GLY A 256 12.77 -10.14 -6.21
N ARG A 257 14.11 -10.03 -6.12
CA ARG A 257 14.77 -8.79 -5.72
C ARG A 257 14.43 -7.67 -6.69
N ARG A 258 14.34 -6.45 -6.16
CA ARG A 258 14.09 -5.24 -6.96
C ARG A 258 15.00 -4.12 -6.51
N ALA A 259 15.38 -3.25 -7.43
CA ALA A 259 16.12 -2.03 -7.14
C ALA A 259 15.62 -0.90 -8.05
N LYS A 260 15.74 0.34 -7.63
CA LYS A 260 15.22 1.48 -8.40
C LYS A 260 16.18 2.64 -8.44
N ILE A 261 16.02 3.45 -9.46
CA ILE A 261 16.64 4.76 -9.60
C ILE A 261 15.67 5.72 -10.29
N LYS A 262 15.62 6.96 -9.84
CA LYS A 262 14.76 7.99 -10.39
C LYS A 262 15.59 9.11 -10.99
N ARG A 263 15.08 9.77 -12.03
CA ARG A 263 15.68 10.96 -12.61
C ARG A 263 15.95 12.04 -11.55
N LYS A 264 14.97 12.31 -10.68
CA LYS A 264 15.08 13.29 -9.60
C LYS A 264 16.03 12.89 -8.46
N ASP A 265 16.52 11.66 -8.42
CA ASP A 265 17.45 11.24 -7.38
C ASP A 265 18.86 11.83 -7.61
N PHE A 266 19.23 12.11 -8.85
CA PHE A 266 20.50 12.73 -9.20
C PHE A 266 20.54 14.22 -8.83
N PRO A 267 21.74 14.77 -8.52
CA PRO A 267 21.92 16.21 -8.36
C PRO A 267 21.44 16.96 -9.60
N VAL A 268 20.82 18.12 -9.43
CA VAL A 268 20.52 19.02 -10.53
C VAL A 268 21.84 19.55 -11.07
N SER A 269 22.13 19.35 -12.34
CA SER A 269 23.29 19.97 -12.97
C SER A 269 23.15 21.48 -12.86
N ALA A 270 24.17 22.13 -12.32
CA ALA A 270 24.23 23.58 -12.17
C ALA A 270 24.27 24.26 -13.54
#